data_3a0a55a0059789aa4898cafaa1873bf5
#
_entry.id   3a0a55a0059789aa4898cafaa1873bf5
#
_cell.length_a   1.000
_cell.length_b   1.000
_cell.length_c   1.000
_cell.angle_alpha   90.00
_cell.angle_beta   90.00
_cell.angle_gamma   90.00
#
_symmetry.space_group_name_H-M   'P 1'
#
loop_
_entity.id
_entity.type
_entity.pdbx_description
1 polymer ?
#
loop_
_entity_poly.entity_id
_entity_poly.type
_entity_poly.pdbx_seq_one_letter_code
_entity_poly.pdbx_strand_id
1 'polypeptide(L)'
;GGKSSLVAAAMNNEGQLLCTDSSEKRIPRLIENLAKQQITNTETERFDWTEPAPQLWKSKFDRILLDVPCSNSGVMRRRVDARWRLKPEQLQGLPAIQRLILENALPCLKQGGRLVYSTCSLEPEENEDLILSFLKDFPEVSLLESKQSIPFRDGVDGS
;
A
#
# COMPACT_ATOMS: atom_id res chain seq x y z
N GLY A 1 -8.41 5.70 -6.02
CA GLY A 1 -7.53 5.43 -7.13
C GLY A 1 -6.43 6.45 -7.44
N GLY A 2 -6.13 7.45 -6.54
CA GLY A 2 -5.10 8.46 -6.86
C GLY A 2 -3.71 7.86 -7.11
N LYS A 3 -3.26 6.92 -6.28
CA LYS A 3 -1.97 6.24 -6.47
C LYS A 3 -1.96 5.41 -7.76
N SER A 4 -3.04 4.66 -8.05
CA SER A 4 -3.17 3.88 -9.29
C SER A 4 -3.07 4.77 -10.54
N SER A 5 -3.74 5.92 -10.52
CA SER A 5 -3.67 6.89 -11.63
C SER A 5 -2.28 7.45 -11.83
N LEU A 6 -1.56 7.78 -10.74
CA LEU A 6 -0.18 8.27 -10.83
C LEU A 6 0.77 7.22 -11.39
N VAL A 7 0.65 5.96 -10.94
CA VAL A 7 1.46 4.85 -11.44
C VAL A 7 1.19 4.63 -12.93
N ALA A 8 -0.08 4.55 -13.33
CA ALA A 8 -0.45 4.35 -14.73
C ALA A 8 0.03 5.50 -15.64
N ALA A 9 -0.08 6.74 -15.17
CA ALA A 9 0.45 7.91 -15.89
C ALA A 9 1.97 7.82 -16.05
N ALA A 10 2.70 7.41 -15.01
CA ALA A 10 4.14 7.21 -15.08
C ALA A 10 4.55 6.07 -16.03
N MET A 11 3.66 5.09 -16.23
CA MET A 11 3.85 4.00 -17.19
C MET A 11 3.53 4.40 -18.66
N ASN A 12 2.98 5.59 -18.90
CA ASN A 12 2.58 6.05 -20.27
C ASN A 12 1.67 5.05 -20.99
N ASN A 13 0.79 4.37 -20.27
CA ASN A 13 -0.02 3.25 -20.76
C ASN A 13 0.78 2.04 -21.30
N GLU A 14 2.06 1.92 -20.97
CA GLU A 14 2.88 0.75 -21.28
C GLU A 14 2.79 -0.31 -20.19
N GLY A 15 2.97 -1.58 -20.55
CA GLY A 15 2.87 -2.71 -19.62
C GLY A 15 1.45 -2.95 -19.11
N GLN A 16 1.33 -3.62 -17.97
CA GLN A 16 0.04 -3.95 -17.32
C GLN A 16 0.07 -3.53 -15.86
N LEU A 17 -1.00 -2.89 -15.40
CA LEU A 17 -1.19 -2.51 -14.00
C LEU A 17 -2.43 -3.21 -13.44
N LEU A 18 -2.23 -4.12 -12.49
CA LEU A 18 -3.31 -4.69 -11.71
C LEU A 18 -3.59 -3.80 -10.48
N CYS A 19 -4.81 -3.31 -10.37
CA CYS A 19 -5.29 -2.51 -9.25
C CYS A 19 -6.25 -3.31 -8.40
N THR A 20 -5.95 -3.49 -7.13
CA THR A 20 -6.80 -4.24 -6.20
C THR A 20 -7.33 -3.36 -5.08
N ASP A 21 -8.51 -3.67 -4.58
CA ASP A 21 -9.10 -3.10 -3.36
C ASP A 21 -9.99 -4.14 -2.69
N SER A 22 -9.94 -4.27 -1.37
CA SER A 22 -10.79 -5.21 -0.62
C SER A 22 -12.27 -4.79 -0.62
N SER A 23 -12.56 -3.50 -0.81
CA SER A 23 -13.90 -2.95 -0.82
C SER A 23 -14.54 -3.02 -2.20
N GLU A 24 -15.56 -3.87 -2.34
CA GLU A 24 -16.38 -3.96 -3.55
C GLU A 24 -16.99 -2.60 -3.96
N LYS A 25 -17.35 -1.76 -2.98
CA LYS A 25 -17.91 -0.42 -3.23
C LYS A 25 -16.91 0.57 -3.84
N ARG A 26 -15.61 0.32 -3.70
CA ARG A 26 -14.56 1.22 -4.23
C ARG A 26 -14.14 0.87 -5.65
N ILE A 27 -14.32 -0.37 -6.08
CA ILE A 27 -13.94 -0.84 -7.43
C ILE A 27 -14.61 -0.05 -8.55
N PRO A 28 -15.95 0.18 -8.57
CA PRO A 28 -16.59 0.97 -9.64
C PRO A 28 -16.02 2.38 -9.75
N ARG A 29 -15.78 3.04 -8.62
CA ARG A 29 -15.19 4.39 -8.58
C ARG A 29 -13.73 4.39 -9.06
N LEU A 30 -12.99 3.33 -8.79
CA LEU A 30 -11.62 3.17 -9.29
C LEU A 30 -11.63 3.08 -10.83
N ILE A 31 -12.47 2.21 -11.39
CA ILE A 31 -12.65 2.03 -12.84
C ILE A 31 -13.04 3.35 -13.50
N GLU A 32 -14.04 4.05 -12.97
CA GLU A 32 -14.50 5.34 -13.50
C GLU A 32 -13.37 6.38 -13.51
N ASN A 33 -12.58 6.46 -12.44
CA ASN A 33 -11.48 7.42 -12.35
C ASN A 33 -10.35 7.11 -13.35
N LEU A 34 -10.02 5.83 -13.56
CA LEU A 34 -9.02 5.41 -14.54
C LEU A 34 -9.51 5.72 -15.96
N ALA A 35 -10.77 5.43 -16.27
CA ALA A 35 -11.38 5.72 -17.59
C ALA A 35 -11.40 7.22 -17.89
N LYS A 36 -11.76 8.08 -16.92
CA LYS A 36 -11.74 9.55 -17.08
C LYS A 36 -10.36 10.09 -17.43
N GLN A 37 -9.30 9.41 -17.03
CA GLN A 37 -7.92 9.79 -17.32
C GLN A 37 -7.34 9.09 -18.55
N GLN A 38 -8.19 8.40 -19.33
CA GLN A 38 -7.80 7.67 -20.55
C GLN A 38 -6.71 6.60 -20.29
N ILE A 39 -6.72 6.01 -19.11
CA ILE A 39 -5.80 4.93 -18.74
C ILE A 39 -6.38 3.62 -19.26
N THR A 40 -5.63 2.92 -20.10
CA THR A 40 -6.08 1.71 -20.83
C THR A 40 -5.35 0.44 -20.46
N ASN A 41 -4.21 0.54 -19.76
CA ASN A 41 -3.34 -0.58 -19.40
C ASN A 41 -3.62 -1.16 -18.03
N THR A 42 -4.85 -0.99 -17.50
CA THR A 42 -5.21 -1.41 -16.15
C THR A 42 -6.25 -2.50 -16.13
N GLU A 43 -6.05 -3.46 -15.22
CA GLU A 43 -7.05 -4.40 -14.75
C GLU A 43 -7.42 -4.04 -13.32
N THR A 44 -8.69 -4.23 -12.95
CA THR A 44 -9.16 -3.97 -11.59
C THR A 44 -9.80 -5.21 -11.03
N GLU A 45 -9.42 -5.59 -9.82
CA GLU A 45 -9.94 -6.78 -9.16
C GLU A 45 -10.24 -6.50 -7.70
N ARG A 46 -11.34 -7.07 -7.19
CA ARG A 46 -11.58 -7.10 -5.75
C ARG A 46 -10.71 -8.17 -5.13
N PHE A 47 -9.79 -7.76 -4.26
CA PHE A 47 -8.97 -8.71 -3.50
C PHE A 47 -8.63 -8.16 -2.12
N ASP A 48 -8.68 -9.04 -1.11
CA ASP A 48 -8.27 -8.74 0.25
C ASP A 48 -6.90 -9.35 0.51
N TRP A 49 -5.88 -8.52 0.64
CA TRP A 49 -4.51 -8.96 0.85
C TRP A 49 -4.23 -9.53 2.25
N THR A 50 -5.23 -9.58 3.12
CA THR A 50 -5.15 -10.39 4.35
C THR A 50 -5.34 -11.89 4.05
N GLU A 51 -5.81 -12.23 2.84
CA GLU A 51 -5.91 -13.58 2.34
C GLU A 51 -4.70 -13.94 1.47
N PRO A 52 -4.34 -15.24 1.39
CA PRO A 52 -3.27 -15.71 0.51
C PRO A 52 -3.53 -15.35 -0.95
N ALA A 53 -2.51 -14.81 -1.62
CA ALA A 53 -2.63 -14.44 -3.03
C ALA A 53 -2.93 -15.65 -3.94
N PRO A 54 -3.71 -15.46 -5.02
CA PRO A 54 -3.95 -16.51 -6.01
C PRO A 54 -2.64 -17.06 -6.57
N GLN A 55 -2.56 -18.38 -6.76
CA GLN A 55 -1.36 -19.04 -7.28
C GLN A 55 -0.89 -18.47 -8.64
N LEU A 56 -1.83 -17.99 -9.46
CA LEU A 56 -1.53 -17.36 -10.76
C LEU A 56 -0.77 -16.01 -10.64
N TRP A 57 -0.70 -15.43 -9.44
CA TRP A 57 0.05 -14.20 -9.18
C TRP A 57 1.46 -14.45 -8.64
N LYS A 58 1.81 -15.70 -8.34
CA LYS A 58 3.14 -16.04 -7.85
C LYS A 58 4.21 -15.64 -8.86
N SER A 59 5.20 -14.87 -8.40
CA SER A 59 6.32 -14.35 -9.21
C SER A 59 5.86 -13.67 -10.51
N LYS A 60 4.72 -12.97 -10.46
CA LYS A 60 4.10 -12.33 -11.63
C LYS A 60 4.52 -10.87 -11.81
N PHE A 61 4.75 -10.14 -10.71
CA PHE A 61 4.89 -8.69 -10.75
C PHE A 61 6.36 -8.24 -10.64
N ASP A 62 6.74 -7.30 -11.49
CA ASP A 62 8.06 -6.64 -11.44
C ASP A 62 8.10 -5.58 -10.33
N ARG A 63 6.93 -4.97 -10.04
CA ARG A 63 6.74 -3.92 -9.04
C ARG A 63 5.43 -4.15 -8.31
N ILE A 64 5.45 -3.96 -7.00
CA ILE A 64 4.27 -4.00 -6.14
C ILE A 64 4.24 -2.72 -5.30
N LEU A 65 3.09 -2.05 -5.26
CA LEU A 65 2.82 -0.94 -4.35
C LEU A 65 1.72 -1.34 -3.38
N LEU A 66 2.06 -1.40 -2.11
CA LEU A 66 1.13 -1.64 -1.00
C LEU A 66 0.78 -0.31 -0.33
N ASP A 67 -0.49 0.10 -0.45
CA ASP A 67 -1.07 1.20 0.31
C ASP A 67 -1.93 0.59 1.42
N VAL A 68 -1.29 0.27 2.52
CA VAL A 68 -1.90 -0.54 3.58
C VAL A 68 -2.86 0.25 4.47
N PRO A 69 -3.87 -0.40 5.07
CA PRO A 69 -4.68 0.23 6.10
C PRO A 69 -3.79 0.64 7.27
N CYS A 70 -3.94 1.87 7.75
CA CYS A 70 -3.11 2.42 8.81
C CYS A 70 -3.91 3.35 9.74
N SER A 71 -3.29 3.80 10.82
CA SER A 71 -3.89 4.71 11.81
C SER A 71 -4.28 6.08 11.24
N ASN A 72 -3.70 6.50 10.12
CA ASN A 72 -3.82 7.83 9.53
C ASN A 72 -3.32 8.96 10.44
N SER A 73 -2.42 8.69 11.37
CA SER A 73 -1.90 9.69 12.32
C SER A 73 -1.17 10.85 11.61
N GLY A 74 -0.57 10.59 10.44
CA GLY A 74 0.12 11.60 9.63
C GLY A 74 -0.80 12.55 8.85
N VAL A 75 -2.08 12.23 8.68
CA VAL A 75 -3.02 13.02 7.86
C VAL A 75 -4.19 13.61 8.66
N MET A 76 -4.02 13.73 9.97
CA MET A 76 -5.07 14.24 10.88
C MET A 76 -5.54 15.65 10.52
N ARG A 77 -4.72 16.45 9.85
CA ARG A 77 -5.10 17.79 9.37
C ARG A 77 -6.19 17.71 8.31
N ARG A 78 -6.15 16.71 7.43
CA ARG A 78 -7.14 16.50 6.36
C ARG A 78 -8.28 15.58 6.79
N ARG A 79 -8.01 14.70 7.74
CA ARG A 79 -8.97 13.75 8.30
C ARG A 79 -9.18 14.04 9.79
N VAL A 80 -9.88 15.11 10.08
CA VAL A 80 -10.16 15.54 11.45
C VAL A 80 -10.92 14.46 12.24
N ASP A 81 -11.72 13.65 11.55
CA ASP A 81 -12.45 12.52 12.11
C ASP A 81 -11.51 11.38 12.60
N ALA A 82 -10.31 11.25 12.04
CA ALA A 82 -9.33 10.26 12.49
C ALA A 82 -8.97 10.46 13.98
N ARG A 83 -8.88 11.69 14.45
CA ARG A 83 -8.61 12.03 15.84
C ARG A 83 -9.58 11.38 16.85
N TRP A 84 -10.85 11.26 16.45
CA TRP A 84 -11.92 10.76 17.32
C TRP A 84 -12.18 9.26 17.12
N ARG A 85 -11.66 8.69 16.03
CA ARG A 85 -11.83 7.27 15.70
C ARG A 85 -10.69 6.39 16.18
N LEU A 86 -9.49 6.95 16.36
CA LEU A 86 -8.33 6.21 16.83
C LEU A 86 -8.55 5.76 18.28
N LYS A 87 -8.81 4.47 18.43
CA LYS A 87 -8.83 3.79 19.73
C LYS A 87 -7.54 3.02 19.92
N PRO A 88 -6.99 2.94 21.15
CA PRO A 88 -5.75 2.20 21.41
C PRO A 88 -5.80 0.74 20.92
N GLU A 89 -6.97 0.10 21.03
CA GLU A 89 -7.15 -1.30 20.60
C GLU A 89 -7.03 -1.45 19.08
N GLN A 90 -7.43 -0.44 18.30
CA GLN A 90 -7.29 -0.44 16.84
C GLN A 90 -5.83 -0.26 16.40
N LEU A 91 -5.06 0.56 17.12
CA LEU A 91 -3.64 0.74 16.87
C LEU A 91 -2.87 -0.57 17.07
N GLN A 92 -3.22 -1.36 18.08
CA GLN A 92 -2.55 -2.62 18.38
C GLN A 92 -2.75 -3.69 17.30
N GLY A 93 -3.86 -3.68 16.56
CA GLY A 93 -4.17 -4.67 15.52
C GLY A 93 -3.61 -4.34 14.14
N LEU A 94 -3.35 -3.06 13.84
CA LEU A 94 -2.92 -2.62 12.52
C LEU A 94 -1.56 -3.20 12.08
N PRO A 95 -0.51 -3.22 12.90
CA PRO A 95 0.78 -3.79 12.49
C PRO A 95 0.68 -5.26 12.09
N ALA A 96 -0.14 -6.05 12.77
CA ALA A 96 -0.34 -7.46 12.43
C ALA A 96 -1.02 -7.64 11.07
N ILE A 97 -2.03 -6.82 10.76
CA ILE A 97 -2.71 -6.80 9.47
C ILE A 97 -1.75 -6.35 8.36
N GLN A 98 -0.98 -5.31 8.60
CA GLN A 98 -0.01 -4.76 7.65
C GLN A 98 1.08 -5.78 7.34
N ARG A 99 1.56 -6.48 8.37
CA ARG A 99 2.52 -7.56 8.22
C ARG A 99 1.99 -8.70 7.37
N LEU A 100 0.76 -9.14 7.63
CA LEU A 100 0.11 -10.19 6.87
C LEU A 100 -0.05 -9.82 5.38
N ILE A 101 -0.38 -8.55 5.09
CA ILE A 101 -0.45 -8.03 3.72
C ILE A 101 0.92 -8.11 3.04
N LEU A 102 2.01 -7.75 3.72
CA LEU A 102 3.37 -7.87 3.21
C LEU A 102 3.74 -9.32 2.90
N GLU A 103 3.46 -10.24 3.83
CA GLU A 103 3.74 -11.66 3.70
C GLU A 103 2.99 -12.31 2.54
N ASN A 104 1.73 -11.93 2.33
CA ASN A 104 0.92 -12.43 1.22
C ASN A 104 1.32 -11.82 -0.14
N ALA A 105 1.83 -10.60 -0.16
CA ALA A 105 2.24 -9.92 -1.39
C ALA A 105 3.64 -10.33 -1.86
N LEU A 106 4.56 -10.63 -0.94
CA LEU A 106 5.95 -10.94 -1.28
C LEU A 106 6.12 -12.10 -2.28
N PRO A 107 5.40 -13.23 -2.16
CA PRO A 107 5.51 -14.32 -3.14
C PRO A 107 5.06 -13.96 -4.55
N CYS A 108 4.31 -12.87 -4.72
CA CYS A 108 3.85 -12.37 -6.01
C CYS A 108 4.93 -11.57 -6.76
N LEU A 109 5.96 -11.12 -6.04
CA LEU A 109 7.06 -10.36 -6.60
C LEU A 109 8.02 -11.28 -7.35
N LYS A 110 8.47 -10.89 -8.53
CA LYS A 110 9.55 -11.57 -9.26
C LYS A 110 10.88 -11.40 -8.51
N GLN A 111 11.78 -12.32 -8.74
CA GLN A 111 13.18 -12.16 -8.28
C GLN A 111 13.79 -10.87 -8.86
N GLY A 112 14.42 -10.06 -8.01
CA GLY A 112 14.94 -8.74 -8.38
C GLY A 112 13.86 -7.67 -8.57
N GLY A 113 12.60 -7.99 -8.32
CA GLY A 113 11.49 -7.03 -8.31
C GLY A 113 11.60 -6.05 -7.13
N ARG A 114 10.75 -5.02 -7.13
CA ARG A 114 10.70 -4.01 -6.05
C ARG A 114 9.31 -3.93 -5.46
N LEU A 115 9.24 -3.95 -4.13
CA LEU A 115 8.03 -3.71 -3.37
C LEU A 115 8.14 -2.37 -2.66
N VAL A 116 7.11 -1.56 -2.78
CA VAL A 116 6.95 -0.30 -2.04
C VAL A 116 5.85 -0.51 -1.00
N TYR A 117 6.20 -0.34 0.25
CA TYR A 117 5.26 -0.31 1.37
C TYR A 117 4.99 1.16 1.73
N SER A 118 3.73 1.53 1.84
CA SER A 118 3.30 2.91 2.09
C SER A 118 2.19 2.97 3.13
N THR A 119 2.34 3.87 4.10
CA THR A 119 1.31 4.24 5.08
C THR A 119 1.10 5.74 5.08
N CYS A 120 0.03 6.20 5.70
CA CYS A 120 -0.15 7.59 6.13
C CYS A 120 -0.09 7.70 7.67
N SER A 121 0.70 6.84 8.30
CA SER A 121 0.95 6.80 9.73
C SER A 121 2.32 7.39 10.08
N LEU A 122 2.41 8.00 11.25
CA LEU A 122 3.68 8.41 11.87
C LEU A 122 4.16 7.43 12.95
N GLU A 123 3.35 6.40 13.25
CA GLU A 123 3.64 5.44 14.31
C GLU A 123 4.78 4.50 13.87
N PRO A 124 5.87 4.38 14.66
CA PRO A 124 6.98 3.48 14.34
C PRO A 124 6.55 2.03 14.18
N GLU A 125 5.57 1.59 14.96
CA GLU A 125 5.03 0.21 14.97
C GLU A 125 4.37 -0.15 13.64
N GLU A 126 3.87 0.84 12.89
CA GLU A 126 3.27 0.68 11.56
C GLU A 126 4.28 0.89 10.43
N ASN A 127 5.47 1.37 10.73
CA ASN A 127 6.51 1.76 9.78
C ASN A 127 7.85 1.05 10.05
N GLU A 128 8.77 1.72 10.73
CA GLU A 128 10.16 1.24 10.87
C GLU A 128 10.25 -0.08 11.62
N ASP A 129 9.58 -0.20 12.77
CA ASP A 129 9.62 -1.40 13.60
C ASP A 129 9.05 -2.62 12.87
N LEU A 130 7.93 -2.43 12.14
CA LEU A 130 7.32 -3.47 11.33
C LEU A 130 8.28 -3.93 10.23
N ILE A 131 8.85 -3.00 9.48
CA ILE A 131 9.75 -3.32 8.35
C ILE A 131 11.04 -3.99 8.86
N LEU A 132 11.64 -3.50 9.94
CA LEU A 132 12.83 -4.12 10.52
C LEU A 132 12.56 -5.54 11.03
N SER A 133 11.38 -5.77 11.63
CA SER A 133 10.95 -7.11 12.03
C SER A 133 10.73 -8.02 10.81
N PHE A 134 10.07 -7.52 9.78
CA PHE A 134 9.81 -8.26 8.55
C PHE A 134 11.13 -8.70 7.87
N LEU A 135 12.11 -7.81 7.76
CA LEU A 135 13.40 -8.11 7.12
C LEU A 135 14.22 -9.16 7.88
N LYS A 136 14.03 -9.30 9.19
CA LYS A 136 14.68 -10.38 9.97
C LYS A 136 14.16 -11.77 9.60
N ASP A 137 12.87 -11.85 9.28
CA ASP A 137 12.22 -13.12 8.96
C ASP A 137 12.32 -13.47 7.47
N PHE A 138 12.59 -12.47 6.61
CA PHE A 138 12.74 -12.60 5.15
C PHE A 138 14.13 -12.10 4.69
N PRO A 139 15.22 -12.83 4.97
CA PRO A 139 16.60 -12.39 4.69
C PRO A 139 16.91 -12.24 3.20
N GLU A 140 16.09 -12.79 2.31
CA GLU A 140 16.17 -12.60 0.86
C GLU A 140 15.72 -11.21 0.40
N VAL A 141 15.07 -10.43 1.28
CA VAL A 141 14.61 -9.06 1.02
C VAL A 141 15.57 -8.07 1.64
N SER A 142 15.87 -6.99 0.93
CA SER A 142 16.69 -5.90 1.44
C SER A 142 15.99 -4.56 1.33
N LEU A 143 16.15 -3.70 2.33
CA LEU A 143 15.66 -2.33 2.29
C LEU A 143 16.55 -1.49 1.38
N LEU A 144 15.97 -0.95 0.31
CA LEU A 144 16.68 -0.09 -0.63
C LEU A 144 16.64 1.39 -0.22
N GLU A 145 15.48 1.83 0.24
CA GLU A 145 15.25 3.22 0.61
C GLU A 145 14.13 3.29 1.65
N SER A 146 14.25 4.21 2.59
CA SER A 146 13.17 4.58 3.53
C SER A 146 13.03 6.09 3.53
N LYS A 147 11.78 6.57 3.45
CA LYS A 147 11.46 8.00 3.50
C LYS A 147 10.27 8.23 4.40
N GLN A 148 10.41 9.16 5.32
CA GLN A 148 9.33 9.60 6.19
C GLN A 148 9.09 11.10 6.01
N SER A 149 7.83 11.48 5.79
CA SER A 149 7.39 12.87 5.77
C SER A 149 6.73 13.21 7.11
N ILE A 150 7.21 14.29 7.75
CA ILE A 150 6.70 14.75 9.05
C ILE A 150 6.05 16.12 8.86
N PRO A 151 4.75 16.29 9.18
CA PRO A 151 3.99 17.49 8.83
C PRO A 151 4.60 18.81 9.34
N PHE A 152 5.09 18.84 10.58
CA PHE A 152 5.66 20.04 11.17
C PHE A 152 7.08 20.36 10.67
N ARG A 153 7.79 19.38 10.14
CA ARG A 153 9.14 19.54 9.58
C ARG A 153 9.10 19.88 8.10
N ASP A 154 8.28 19.15 7.34
CA ASP A 154 8.33 19.13 5.88
C ASP A 154 7.21 19.96 5.24
N GLY A 155 6.25 20.48 6.03
CA GLY A 155 5.14 21.30 5.55
C GLY A 155 4.09 20.55 4.71
N VAL A 156 4.16 19.20 4.71
CA VAL A 156 3.27 18.29 3.98
C VAL A 156 2.53 17.37 4.95
N ASP A 157 1.64 16.53 4.44
CA ASP A 157 1.06 15.47 5.28
C ASP A 157 2.11 14.43 5.65
N GLY A 158 1.95 13.78 6.81
CA GLY A 158 2.85 12.74 7.29
C GLY A 158 2.64 11.39 6.59
N SER A 159 3.72 10.69 6.36
CA SER A 159 3.75 9.32 5.81
C SER A 159 5.08 8.65 6.11
#